data_90c16851c772d51e41e22df3e6599c5f
#
_entry.id   90c16851c772d51e41e22df3e6599c5f
#
_cell.length_a   1.000
_cell.length_b   1.000
_cell.length_c   1.000
_cell.angle_alpha   90.00
_cell.angle_beta   90.00
_cell.angle_gamma   90.00
#
_symmetry.space_group_name_H-M   'P 1'
#
loop_
_entity.id
_entity.type
_entity.pdbx_description
1 polymer ?
#
loop_
_entity_poly.entity_id
_entity_poly.type
_entity_poly.pdbx_seq_one_letter_code
_entity_poly.pdbx_strand_id
1 'polypeptide(L)'
;MSDGHIQSEPLIRVVKRSEISMRKKVAVRLSAIVLALLADALFIFFVTGLNPIAVYQTMFGGTFGTSMRFSWAMRDLASLLLIGIALAPAFKMRFWNVGAEGQVLAGALATAAVMVYGGDALPAPALYCAMLVASVLAGALWGFIPAWFKARFNTNETLFTLMMNYVAIQIVACFVNIWRGQASGLGKLNMRTKAGWFPQFLGQRFTINLIVVALLTVAVYCYLRYSKQGYEIAVVGESENTARYAGINVGHVIVRTMILSGALCGLTGFLIVGGRDQTISTGTAGGNGFTAIIVAWLAKFNTFTMALISFLLIFLEKGAGEIASAYHLNDYASDIIAGIILFFILGSEFFINYKTVLRGYGSKEAKA
;
A
#
# COMPACT_ATOMS: atom_id res chain seq x y z
N MET A 1 -5.44 -1.81 -57.39
CA MET A 1 -5.22 -3.16 -56.84
C MET A 1 -4.43 -2.96 -55.54
N SER A 2 -5.14 -2.88 -54.41
CA SER A 2 -4.51 -2.77 -53.09
C SER A 2 -4.40 -4.18 -52.52
N ASP A 3 -3.18 -4.67 -52.39
CA ASP A 3 -2.90 -5.93 -51.73
C ASP A 3 -3.36 -5.87 -50.29
N GLY A 4 -4.49 -6.53 -50.05
CA GLY A 4 -4.96 -6.76 -48.68
C GLY A 4 -4.03 -7.73 -47.99
N HIS A 5 -3.09 -7.20 -47.20
CA HIS A 5 -2.35 -7.99 -46.24
C HIS A 5 -3.37 -8.60 -45.25
N ILE A 6 -3.74 -9.86 -45.51
CA ILE A 6 -4.43 -10.71 -44.56
C ILE A 6 -3.45 -10.88 -43.37
N GLN A 7 -3.55 -10.04 -42.36
CA GLN A 7 -2.81 -10.23 -41.11
C GLN A 7 -3.25 -11.59 -40.57
N SER A 8 -2.37 -12.56 -40.61
CA SER A 8 -2.60 -13.87 -40.02
C SER A 8 -2.91 -13.70 -38.54
N GLU A 9 -4.09 -14.14 -38.10
CA GLU A 9 -4.45 -14.07 -36.68
C GLU A 9 -3.37 -14.75 -35.82
N PRO A 10 -2.98 -14.14 -34.68
CA PRO A 10 -1.96 -14.70 -33.81
C PRO A 10 -2.39 -16.06 -33.26
N LEU A 11 -1.43 -16.97 -33.06
CA LEU A 11 -1.65 -18.33 -32.55
C LEU A 11 -2.36 -18.35 -31.19
N ILE A 12 -2.09 -17.34 -30.37
CA ILE A 12 -2.68 -17.16 -29.04
C ILE A 12 -3.31 -15.77 -28.98
N ARG A 13 -4.60 -15.72 -28.71
CA ARG A 13 -5.35 -14.46 -28.51
C ARG A 13 -5.80 -14.33 -27.06
N VAL A 14 -5.48 -13.22 -26.43
CA VAL A 14 -5.95 -12.88 -25.08
C VAL A 14 -7.21 -12.05 -25.20
N VAL A 15 -8.32 -12.55 -24.68
CA VAL A 15 -9.62 -11.89 -24.71
C VAL A 15 -10.10 -11.61 -23.30
N LYS A 16 -10.57 -10.39 -23.04
CA LYS A 16 -11.14 -10.04 -21.74
C LYS A 16 -12.42 -10.85 -21.50
N ARG A 17 -12.53 -11.49 -20.33
CA ARG A 17 -13.74 -12.21 -19.94
C ARG A 17 -14.83 -11.22 -19.53
N SER A 18 -16.07 -11.44 -19.98
CA SER A 18 -17.23 -10.67 -19.54
C SER A 18 -17.61 -11.01 -18.11
N GLU A 19 -17.73 -12.30 -17.80
CA GLU A 19 -18.05 -12.80 -16.46
C GLU A 19 -17.42 -14.15 -16.19
N ILE A 20 -17.06 -14.41 -14.94
CA ILE A 20 -16.60 -15.72 -14.44
C ILE A 20 -17.34 -16.05 -13.15
N SER A 21 -17.85 -17.28 -13.02
CA SER A 21 -18.55 -17.72 -11.82
C SER A 21 -17.64 -17.70 -10.58
N MET A 22 -18.19 -17.44 -9.40
CA MET A 22 -17.43 -17.41 -8.14
C MET A 22 -16.67 -18.72 -7.88
N ARG A 23 -17.27 -19.86 -8.20
CA ARG A 23 -16.59 -21.19 -8.07
C ARG A 23 -15.31 -21.25 -8.91
N LYS A 24 -15.36 -20.78 -10.16
CA LYS A 24 -14.18 -20.74 -11.04
C LYS A 24 -13.12 -19.74 -10.56
N LYS A 25 -13.52 -18.57 -10.03
CA LYS A 25 -12.59 -17.61 -9.41
C LYS A 25 -11.82 -18.25 -8.25
N VAL A 26 -12.55 -18.91 -7.35
CA VAL A 26 -11.95 -19.62 -6.22
C VAL A 26 -11.04 -20.76 -6.68
N ALA A 27 -11.47 -21.57 -7.64
CA ALA A 27 -10.65 -22.65 -8.18
C ALA A 27 -9.34 -22.15 -8.79
N VAL A 28 -9.37 -21.08 -9.59
CA VAL A 28 -8.16 -20.47 -10.18
C VAL A 28 -7.21 -19.96 -9.10
N ARG A 29 -7.73 -19.32 -8.05
CA ARG A 29 -6.90 -18.84 -6.93
C ARG A 29 -6.27 -19.99 -6.14
N LEU A 30 -7.05 -21.02 -5.83
CA LEU A 30 -6.53 -22.21 -5.13
C LEU A 30 -5.47 -22.94 -5.97
N SER A 31 -5.70 -23.11 -7.28
CA SER A 31 -4.71 -23.70 -8.17
C SER A 31 -3.43 -22.89 -8.23
N ALA A 32 -3.53 -21.55 -8.26
CA ALA A 32 -2.37 -20.68 -8.24
C ALA A 32 -1.57 -20.79 -6.93
N ILE A 33 -2.25 -20.88 -5.79
CA ILE A 33 -1.59 -21.07 -4.49
C ILE A 33 -0.87 -22.42 -4.45
N VAL A 34 -1.51 -23.49 -4.93
CA VAL A 34 -0.85 -24.82 -4.99
C VAL A 34 0.36 -24.80 -5.90
N LEU A 35 0.25 -24.18 -7.09
CA LEU A 35 1.38 -24.04 -8.01
C LEU A 35 2.50 -23.16 -7.42
N ALA A 36 2.16 -22.10 -6.70
CA ALA A 36 3.11 -21.27 -5.98
C ALA A 36 3.91 -22.09 -4.97
N LEU A 37 3.21 -22.85 -4.11
CA LEU A 37 3.84 -23.69 -3.10
C LEU A 37 4.70 -24.80 -3.73
N LEU A 38 4.29 -25.39 -4.86
CA LEU A 38 5.09 -26.36 -5.57
C LEU A 38 6.36 -25.76 -6.19
N ALA A 39 6.23 -24.60 -6.86
CA ALA A 39 7.37 -23.90 -7.44
C ALA A 39 8.36 -23.46 -6.37
N ASP A 40 7.84 -22.98 -5.26
CA ASP A 40 8.61 -22.55 -4.10
C ASP A 40 9.29 -23.74 -3.40
N ALA A 41 8.62 -24.88 -3.28
CA ALA A 41 9.20 -26.12 -2.77
C ALA A 41 10.39 -26.59 -3.62
N LEU A 42 10.29 -26.49 -4.95
CA LEU A 42 11.39 -26.79 -5.85
C LEU A 42 12.56 -25.82 -5.64
N PHE A 43 12.29 -24.52 -5.56
CA PHE A 43 13.31 -23.53 -5.27
C PHE A 43 14.02 -23.79 -3.93
N ILE A 44 13.26 -24.00 -2.85
CA ILE A 44 13.79 -24.31 -1.52
C ILE A 44 14.69 -25.55 -1.58
N PHE A 45 14.20 -26.64 -2.17
CA PHE A 45 14.95 -27.88 -2.23
C PHE A 45 16.23 -27.78 -3.03
N PHE A 46 16.19 -27.20 -4.26
CA PHE A 46 17.33 -27.15 -5.15
C PHE A 46 18.34 -26.05 -4.82
N VAL A 47 17.90 -24.91 -4.30
CA VAL A 47 18.76 -23.75 -4.07
C VAL A 47 19.28 -23.71 -2.63
N THR A 48 18.44 -24.03 -1.66
CA THR A 48 18.82 -23.96 -0.24
C THR A 48 19.16 -25.32 0.38
N GLY A 49 18.77 -26.42 -0.25
CA GLY A 49 18.95 -27.77 0.27
C GLY A 49 18.09 -28.11 1.48
N LEU A 50 17.13 -27.24 1.84
CA LEU A 50 16.27 -27.38 3.00
C LEU A 50 15.03 -28.20 2.70
N ASN A 51 14.40 -28.73 3.75
CA ASN A 51 13.09 -29.38 3.64
C ASN A 51 11.98 -28.34 3.47
N PRO A 52 11.26 -28.31 2.33
CA PRO A 52 10.21 -27.30 2.08
C PRO A 52 9.11 -27.28 3.15
N ILE A 53 8.73 -28.43 3.69
CA ILE A 53 7.68 -28.51 4.73
C ILE A 53 8.13 -27.80 6.00
N ALA A 54 9.38 -28.01 6.42
CA ALA A 54 9.94 -27.31 7.60
C ALA A 54 10.02 -25.81 7.38
N VAL A 55 10.39 -25.37 6.17
CA VAL A 55 10.43 -23.95 5.80
C VAL A 55 9.02 -23.33 5.85
N TYR A 56 7.98 -24.00 5.33
CA TYR A 56 6.60 -23.52 5.43
C TYR A 56 6.08 -23.45 6.86
N GLN A 57 6.43 -24.43 7.71
CA GLN A 57 6.11 -24.36 9.14
C GLN A 57 6.75 -23.16 9.81
N THR A 58 8.03 -22.89 9.50
CA THR A 58 8.76 -21.72 10.00
C THR A 58 8.12 -20.41 9.49
N MET A 59 7.76 -20.34 8.22
CA MET A 59 7.06 -19.20 7.63
C MET A 59 5.73 -18.89 8.35
N PHE A 60 4.93 -19.93 8.61
CA PHE A 60 3.69 -19.80 9.37
C PHE A 60 3.97 -19.36 10.82
N GLY A 61 5.02 -19.90 11.43
CA GLY A 61 5.51 -19.53 12.76
C GLY A 61 5.95 -18.08 12.88
N GLY A 62 6.42 -17.46 11.79
CA GLY A 62 6.82 -16.06 11.73
C GLY A 62 5.68 -15.08 12.07
N THR A 63 4.45 -15.44 11.75
CA THR A 63 3.26 -14.63 12.07
C THR A 63 2.47 -15.21 13.25
N PHE A 64 2.22 -16.52 13.28
CA PHE A 64 1.30 -17.13 14.22
C PHE A 64 1.99 -17.90 15.36
N GLY A 65 3.32 -17.99 15.37
CA GLY A 65 4.07 -18.77 16.34
C GLY A 65 3.94 -18.29 17.80
N THR A 66 3.74 -16.98 18.00
CA THR A 66 3.51 -16.39 19.33
C THR A 66 2.52 -15.22 19.25
N SER A 67 1.85 -14.93 20.36
CA SER A 67 0.95 -13.75 20.47
C SER A 67 1.70 -12.45 20.18
N MET A 68 2.98 -12.37 20.53
CA MET A 68 3.81 -11.18 20.25
C MET A 68 4.07 -11.01 18.75
N ARG A 69 4.42 -12.08 18.03
CA ARG A 69 4.64 -12.07 16.56
C ARG A 69 3.36 -11.67 15.83
N PHE A 70 2.23 -12.23 16.22
CA PHE A 70 0.94 -11.86 15.68
C PHE A 70 0.63 -10.36 15.93
N SER A 71 0.90 -9.86 17.12
CA SER A 71 0.73 -8.45 17.45
C SER A 71 1.61 -7.54 16.59
N TRP A 72 2.85 -7.93 16.31
CA TRP A 72 3.73 -7.18 15.41
C TRP A 72 3.26 -7.21 13.95
N ALA A 73 2.76 -8.35 13.49
CA ALA A 73 2.14 -8.44 12.16
C ALA A 73 0.92 -7.52 12.04
N MET A 74 0.06 -7.46 13.06
CA MET A 74 -1.08 -6.54 13.09
C MET A 74 -0.65 -5.07 13.12
N ARG A 75 0.42 -4.74 13.82
CA ARG A 75 1.01 -3.41 13.84
C ARG A 75 1.44 -2.95 12.44
N ASP A 76 2.15 -3.81 11.71
CA ASP A 76 2.67 -3.49 10.38
C ASP A 76 1.54 -3.50 9.33
N LEU A 77 0.56 -4.41 9.48
CA LEU A 77 -0.69 -4.41 8.72
C LEU A 77 -1.42 -3.06 8.80
N ALA A 78 -1.52 -2.48 9.98
CA ALA A 78 -2.21 -1.19 10.13
C ALA A 78 -1.56 -0.09 9.29
N SER A 79 -0.22 -0.03 9.26
CA SER A 79 0.51 0.96 8.48
C SER A 79 0.33 0.75 6.98
N LEU A 80 0.53 -0.47 6.48
CA LEU A 80 0.39 -0.80 5.06
C LEU A 80 -1.05 -0.60 4.55
N LEU A 81 -2.02 -1.08 5.32
CA LEU A 81 -3.44 -0.96 4.98
C LEU A 81 -3.89 0.50 4.89
N LEU A 82 -3.48 1.35 5.84
CA LEU A 82 -3.88 2.75 5.81
C LEU A 82 -3.31 3.49 4.61
N ILE A 83 -2.04 3.23 4.23
CA ILE A 83 -1.47 3.78 3.00
C ILE A 83 -2.24 3.28 1.77
N GLY A 84 -2.57 1.98 1.71
CA GLY A 84 -3.38 1.42 0.62
C GLY A 84 -4.74 2.10 0.49
N ILE A 85 -5.44 2.29 1.62
CA ILE A 85 -6.74 2.98 1.67
C ILE A 85 -6.59 4.45 1.25
N ALA A 86 -5.51 5.11 1.65
CA ALA A 86 -5.22 6.50 1.27
C ALA A 86 -5.01 6.65 -0.24
N LEU A 87 -4.42 5.66 -0.89
CA LEU A 87 -4.20 5.64 -2.34
C LEU A 87 -5.45 5.29 -3.16
N ALA A 88 -6.42 4.60 -2.57
CA ALA A 88 -7.61 4.10 -3.28
C ALA A 88 -8.40 5.20 -4.03
N PRO A 89 -8.69 6.39 -3.46
CA PRO A 89 -9.37 7.46 -4.16
C PRO A 89 -8.59 7.95 -5.38
N ALA A 90 -7.28 8.14 -5.26
CA ALA A 90 -6.42 8.62 -6.34
C ALA A 90 -6.37 7.62 -7.50
N PHE A 91 -6.14 6.35 -7.23
CA PHE A 91 -6.09 5.32 -8.27
C PHE A 91 -7.44 5.04 -8.90
N LYS A 92 -8.54 5.11 -8.13
CA LYS A 92 -9.89 4.99 -8.69
C LYS A 92 -10.20 6.11 -9.69
N MET A 93 -9.60 7.30 -9.49
CA MET A 93 -9.65 8.43 -10.42
C MET A 93 -8.66 8.29 -11.60
N ARG A 94 -7.85 7.23 -11.64
CA ARG A 94 -6.72 7.03 -12.56
C ARG A 94 -5.62 8.08 -12.44
N PHE A 95 -5.48 8.72 -11.29
CA PHE A 95 -4.32 9.53 -10.95
C PHE A 95 -3.25 8.61 -10.33
N TRP A 96 -2.11 8.49 -10.99
CA TRP A 96 -1.00 7.63 -10.57
C TRP A 96 -0.18 8.27 -9.45
N ASN A 97 -0.72 8.22 -8.21
CA ASN A 97 -0.03 8.71 -7.03
C ASN A 97 1.03 7.71 -6.55
N VAL A 98 2.25 7.82 -7.05
CA VAL A 98 3.41 7.06 -6.57
C VAL A 98 4.09 7.75 -5.37
N GLY A 99 3.57 8.90 -4.95
CA GLY A 99 4.13 9.77 -3.92
C GLY A 99 3.72 9.45 -2.48
N ALA A 100 3.04 8.33 -2.23
CA ALA A 100 2.55 7.98 -0.89
C ALA A 100 3.67 7.90 0.15
N GLU A 101 4.85 7.39 -0.22
CA GLU A 101 6.03 7.32 0.65
C GLU A 101 6.40 8.72 1.18
N GLY A 102 6.51 9.70 0.29
CA GLY A 102 6.82 11.08 0.65
C GLY A 102 5.72 11.77 1.45
N GLN A 103 4.44 11.47 1.15
CA GLN A 103 3.29 11.99 1.89
C GLN A 103 3.28 11.48 3.34
N VAL A 104 3.60 10.20 3.56
CA VAL A 104 3.76 9.62 4.90
C VAL A 104 4.94 10.26 5.63
N LEU A 105 6.08 10.40 4.96
CA LEU A 105 7.28 11.03 5.53
C LEU A 105 7.04 12.50 5.90
N ALA A 106 6.32 13.27 5.08
CA ALA A 106 5.95 14.65 5.40
C ALA A 106 5.07 14.74 6.66
N GLY A 107 4.07 13.86 6.76
CA GLY A 107 3.23 13.77 7.95
C GLY A 107 3.98 13.30 9.20
N ALA A 108 4.87 12.30 9.05
CA ALA A 108 5.74 11.82 10.11
C ALA A 108 6.69 12.92 10.62
N LEU A 109 7.28 13.70 9.69
CA LEU A 109 8.15 14.82 10.03
C LEU A 109 7.42 15.92 10.80
N ALA A 110 6.22 16.31 10.35
CA ALA A 110 5.41 17.28 11.05
C ALA A 110 5.03 16.79 12.46
N THR A 111 4.67 15.52 12.60
CA THR A 111 4.41 14.89 13.89
C THR A 111 5.63 14.94 14.81
N ALA A 112 6.79 14.52 14.30
CA ALA A 112 8.04 14.53 15.06
C ALA A 112 8.45 15.94 15.47
N ALA A 113 8.30 16.93 14.59
CA ALA A 113 8.57 18.33 14.90
C ALA A 113 7.70 18.85 16.05
N VAL A 114 6.38 18.57 16.01
CA VAL A 114 5.49 18.95 17.11
C VAL A 114 5.84 18.23 18.41
N MET A 115 6.29 16.95 18.36
CA MET A 115 6.76 16.24 19.55
C MET A 115 8.04 16.87 20.14
N VAL A 116 8.99 17.23 19.27
CA VAL A 116 10.30 17.78 19.72
C VAL A 116 10.13 19.18 20.31
N TYR A 117 9.38 20.06 19.63
CA TYR A 117 9.28 21.47 20.02
C TYR A 117 8.10 21.77 20.96
N GLY A 118 7.05 20.95 20.93
CA GLY A 118 5.85 21.15 21.73
C GLY A 118 5.72 20.22 22.94
N GLY A 119 6.58 19.19 23.05
CA GLY A 119 6.44 18.13 24.04
C GLY A 119 6.48 18.59 25.50
N ASP A 120 7.30 19.59 25.78
CA ASP A 120 7.45 20.16 27.14
C ASP A 120 6.52 21.37 27.38
N ALA A 121 5.96 21.98 26.31
CA ALA A 121 5.16 23.21 26.40
C ALA A 121 3.65 22.96 26.42
N LEU A 122 3.18 21.83 25.88
CA LEU A 122 1.76 21.56 25.67
C LEU A 122 1.26 20.43 26.59
N PRO A 123 0.05 20.56 27.17
CA PRO A 123 -0.60 19.44 27.84
C PRO A 123 -0.90 18.31 26.85
N ALA A 124 -0.88 17.05 27.31
CA ALA A 124 -0.96 15.87 26.44
C ALA A 124 -2.12 15.89 25.42
N PRO A 125 -3.37 16.26 25.75
CA PRO A 125 -4.44 16.32 24.76
C PRO A 125 -4.19 17.36 23.65
N ALA A 126 -3.69 18.54 24.01
CA ALA A 126 -3.36 19.59 23.04
C ALA A 126 -2.19 19.16 22.14
N LEU A 127 -1.20 18.48 22.70
CA LEU A 127 -0.09 17.93 21.95
C LEU A 127 -0.56 16.90 20.90
N TYR A 128 -1.42 15.95 21.27
CA TYR A 128 -1.97 14.99 20.31
C TYR A 128 -2.81 15.65 19.22
N CYS A 129 -3.63 16.64 19.56
CA CYS A 129 -4.37 17.42 18.57
C CYS A 129 -3.44 18.17 17.61
N ALA A 130 -2.40 18.81 18.14
CA ALA A 130 -1.41 19.53 17.32
C ALA A 130 -0.65 18.58 16.39
N MET A 131 -0.21 17.42 16.90
CA MET A 131 0.46 16.37 16.10
C MET A 131 -0.46 15.88 14.97
N LEU A 132 -1.73 15.58 15.28
CA LEU A 132 -2.72 15.13 14.31
C LEU A 132 -2.95 16.18 13.21
N VAL A 133 -3.23 17.42 13.60
CA VAL A 133 -3.48 18.51 12.64
C VAL A 133 -2.25 18.78 11.79
N ALA A 134 -1.07 18.87 12.39
CA ALA A 134 0.18 19.12 11.66
C ALA A 134 0.48 18.01 10.65
N SER A 135 0.30 16.74 11.02
CA SER A 135 0.55 15.59 10.15
C SER A 135 -0.42 15.54 8.96
N VAL A 136 -1.72 15.76 9.22
CA VAL A 136 -2.77 15.76 8.19
C VAL A 136 -2.55 16.92 7.22
N LEU A 137 -2.24 18.11 7.72
CA LEU A 137 -1.97 19.28 6.87
C LEU A 137 -0.68 19.11 6.05
N ALA A 138 0.39 18.59 6.64
CA ALA A 138 1.65 18.34 5.93
C ALA A 138 1.46 17.29 4.81
N GLY A 139 0.79 16.18 5.08
CA GLY A 139 0.47 15.18 4.07
C GLY A 139 -0.46 15.71 2.99
N ALA A 140 -1.49 16.47 3.36
CA ALA A 140 -2.42 17.12 2.45
C ALA A 140 -1.69 18.11 1.51
N LEU A 141 -0.83 18.96 2.06
CA LEU A 141 -0.01 19.89 1.30
C LEU A 141 0.93 19.15 0.32
N TRP A 142 1.56 18.06 0.80
CA TRP A 142 2.44 17.23 -0.04
C TRP A 142 1.70 16.59 -1.21
N GLY A 143 0.46 16.17 -1.00
CA GLY A 143 -0.43 15.65 -2.05
C GLY A 143 -1.02 16.73 -2.95
N PHE A 144 -1.25 17.94 -2.42
CA PHE A 144 -1.80 19.08 -3.17
C PHE A 144 -0.85 19.55 -4.28
N ILE A 145 0.46 19.63 -4.00
CA ILE A 145 1.45 20.17 -4.95
C ILE A 145 1.36 19.46 -6.32
N PRO A 146 1.57 18.12 -6.44
CA PRO A 146 1.51 17.46 -7.74
C PRO A 146 0.11 17.51 -8.37
N ALA A 147 -0.95 17.52 -7.56
CA ALA A 147 -2.31 17.61 -8.05
C ALA A 147 -2.63 18.95 -8.70
N TRP A 148 -2.14 20.04 -8.11
CA TRP A 148 -2.30 21.37 -8.67
C TRP A 148 -1.57 21.53 -10.00
N PHE A 149 -0.32 21.03 -10.08
CA PHE A 149 0.44 21.02 -11.34
C PHE A 149 -0.25 20.17 -12.42
N LYS A 150 -0.79 19.01 -12.05
CA LYS A 150 -1.57 18.17 -12.98
C LYS A 150 -2.82 18.87 -13.46
N ALA A 151 -3.60 19.47 -12.56
CA ALA A 151 -4.85 20.12 -12.90
C ALA A 151 -4.65 21.39 -13.76
N ARG A 152 -3.53 22.12 -13.57
CA ARG A 152 -3.27 23.39 -14.27
C ARG A 152 -2.45 23.24 -15.54
N PHE A 153 -1.45 22.35 -15.53
CA PHE A 153 -0.45 22.21 -16.60
C PHE A 153 -0.43 20.84 -17.26
N ASN A 154 -1.31 19.92 -16.82
CA ASN A 154 -1.38 18.56 -17.32
C ASN A 154 -0.02 17.81 -17.27
N THR A 155 0.76 18.06 -16.21
CA THR A 155 2.06 17.41 -15.99
C THR A 155 1.92 15.90 -15.80
N ASN A 156 3.02 15.15 -15.97
CA ASN A 156 3.06 13.73 -15.66
C ASN A 156 3.04 13.53 -14.12
N GLU A 157 1.89 13.10 -13.59
CA GLU A 157 1.66 12.91 -12.16
C GLU A 157 2.54 11.82 -11.56
N THR A 158 2.81 10.75 -12.30
CA THR A 158 3.62 9.62 -11.83
C THR A 158 5.05 10.08 -11.53
N LEU A 159 5.66 10.75 -12.51
CA LEU A 159 7.03 11.22 -12.40
C LEU A 159 7.14 12.30 -11.31
N PHE A 160 6.17 13.24 -11.28
CA PHE A 160 6.16 14.32 -10.31
C PHE A 160 6.05 13.79 -8.87
N THR A 161 5.08 12.90 -8.62
CA THR A 161 4.89 12.32 -7.29
C THR A 161 6.05 11.44 -6.84
N LEU A 162 6.70 10.72 -7.79
CA LEU A 162 7.91 9.94 -7.51
C LEU A 162 9.08 10.86 -7.08
N MET A 163 9.30 11.96 -7.79
CA MET A 163 10.36 12.92 -7.44
C MET A 163 10.12 13.54 -6.06
N MET A 164 8.87 13.81 -5.71
CA MET A 164 8.49 14.32 -4.39
C MET A 164 8.87 13.37 -3.25
N ASN A 165 8.92 12.05 -3.47
CA ASN A 165 9.40 11.10 -2.46
C ASN A 165 10.87 11.36 -2.11
N TYR A 166 11.73 11.55 -3.12
CA TYR A 166 13.15 11.83 -2.88
C TYR A 166 13.35 13.15 -2.14
N VAL A 167 12.56 14.17 -2.47
CA VAL A 167 12.58 15.46 -1.76
C VAL A 167 12.19 15.25 -0.29
N ALA A 168 11.13 14.50 0.00
CA ALA A 168 10.70 14.20 1.36
C ALA A 168 11.77 13.45 2.16
N ILE A 169 12.40 12.44 1.54
CA ILE A 169 13.50 11.67 2.17
C ILE A 169 14.65 12.59 2.57
N GLN A 170 15.06 13.53 1.69
CA GLN A 170 16.17 14.45 1.99
C GLN A 170 15.80 15.47 3.06
N ILE A 171 14.56 15.97 3.08
CA ILE A 171 14.08 16.86 4.13
C ILE A 171 14.09 16.13 5.49
N VAL A 172 13.58 14.89 5.54
CA VAL A 172 13.63 14.07 6.77
C VAL A 172 15.07 13.84 7.20
N ALA A 173 15.98 13.49 6.27
CA ALA A 173 17.41 13.31 6.59
C ALA A 173 18.03 14.56 7.20
N CYS A 174 17.69 15.74 6.66
CA CYS A 174 18.17 17.02 7.18
C CYS A 174 17.71 17.23 8.63
N PHE A 175 16.42 17.09 8.93
CA PHE A 175 15.88 17.29 10.28
C PHE A 175 16.38 16.23 11.27
N VAL A 176 16.48 14.97 10.86
CA VAL A 176 17.07 13.90 11.67
C VAL A 176 18.51 14.24 12.05
N ASN A 177 19.30 14.77 11.11
CA ASN A 177 20.68 15.21 11.38
C ASN A 177 20.74 16.38 12.37
N ILE A 178 19.83 17.34 12.26
CA ILE A 178 19.73 18.49 13.18
C ILE A 178 19.38 17.98 14.60
N TRP A 179 18.37 17.12 14.72
CA TRP A 179 17.86 16.67 16.02
C TRP A 179 18.76 15.67 16.73
N ARG A 180 19.50 14.82 16.00
CA ARG A 180 20.45 13.88 16.62
C ARG A 180 21.71 14.56 17.17
N GLY A 181 22.06 15.74 16.65
CA GLY A 181 23.30 16.41 17.00
C GLY A 181 24.53 15.53 16.71
N GLN A 182 25.36 15.25 17.74
CA GLN A 182 26.55 14.42 17.62
C GLN A 182 26.30 12.93 17.89
N ALA A 183 25.05 12.51 18.18
CA ALA A 183 24.74 11.11 18.41
C ALA A 183 24.79 10.29 17.11
N SER A 184 25.08 8.99 17.23
CA SER A 184 25.11 8.07 16.07
C SER A 184 23.72 7.89 15.43
N GLY A 185 22.63 8.09 16.19
CA GLY A 185 21.25 7.99 15.73
C GLY A 185 20.30 8.86 16.54
N LEU A 186 19.11 9.13 16.02
CA LEU A 186 18.12 9.98 16.69
C LEU A 186 17.52 9.31 17.94
N GLY A 187 17.47 7.98 17.98
CA GLY A 187 16.82 7.26 19.08
C GLY A 187 15.31 7.53 19.13
N LYS A 188 14.71 7.28 20.30
CA LYS A 188 13.29 7.59 20.53
C LYS A 188 13.12 9.05 20.96
N LEU A 189 12.17 9.74 20.31
CA LEU A 189 11.81 11.11 20.64
C LEU A 189 11.21 11.19 22.05
N ASN A 190 11.56 12.22 22.79
CA ASN A 190 11.03 12.48 24.14
C ASN A 190 11.09 11.26 25.08
N MET A 191 12.20 10.51 25.05
CA MET A 191 12.33 9.26 25.81
C MET A 191 12.13 9.44 27.32
N ARG A 192 12.49 10.61 27.88
CA ARG A 192 12.38 10.92 29.31
C ARG A 192 10.94 11.24 29.72
N THR A 193 10.27 12.12 28.97
CA THR A 193 8.90 12.61 29.27
C THR A 193 7.82 11.76 28.65
N LYS A 194 8.15 10.99 27.61
CA LYS A 194 7.19 10.24 26.76
C LYS A 194 6.11 11.13 26.15
N ALA A 195 6.36 12.42 26.05
CA ALA A 195 5.42 13.38 25.46
C ALA A 195 5.18 13.05 23.98
N GLY A 196 3.91 13.00 23.59
CA GLY A 196 3.47 12.61 22.24
C GLY A 196 3.43 11.11 21.96
N TRP A 197 3.84 10.26 22.91
CA TRP A 197 3.69 8.82 22.78
C TRP A 197 2.26 8.40 23.08
N PHE A 198 1.66 7.58 22.22
CA PHE A 198 0.30 7.11 22.49
C PHE A 198 0.23 6.30 23.78
N PRO A 199 -0.87 6.42 24.52
CA PRO A 199 -1.09 5.62 25.71
C PRO A 199 -1.15 4.13 25.35
N GLN A 200 -0.73 3.27 26.27
CA GLN A 200 -0.88 1.83 26.09
C GLN A 200 -2.35 1.45 26.25
N PHE A 201 -2.88 0.80 25.24
CA PHE A 201 -4.22 0.22 25.27
C PHE A 201 -4.11 -1.28 24.96
N LEU A 202 -4.72 -2.13 25.79
CA LEU A 202 -4.55 -3.59 25.73
C LEU A 202 -3.07 -4.04 25.71
N GLY A 203 -2.23 -3.38 26.51
CA GLY A 203 -0.82 -3.71 26.64
C GLY A 203 0.10 -3.20 25.55
N GLN A 204 -0.44 -2.61 24.48
CA GLN A 204 0.34 -2.13 23.33
C GLN A 204 -0.05 -0.70 22.94
N ARG A 205 0.92 0.10 22.46
CA ARG A 205 0.66 1.49 22.01
C ARG A 205 0.00 1.55 20.63
N PHE A 206 0.36 0.61 19.76
CA PHE A 206 -0.16 0.56 18.38
C PHE A 206 -1.60 0.04 18.27
N THR A 207 -2.23 -0.42 19.37
CA THR A 207 -3.64 -0.84 19.36
C THR A 207 -4.57 0.28 18.92
N ILE A 208 -4.25 1.52 19.27
CA ILE A 208 -4.96 2.71 18.81
C ILE A 208 -4.89 2.82 17.28
N ASN A 209 -3.71 2.54 16.69
CA ASN A 209 -3.54 2.55 15.24
C ASN A 209 -4.48 1.55 14.55
N LEU A 210 -4.60 0.33 15.09
CA LEU A 210 -5.51 -0.70 14.56
C LEU A 210 -6.97 -0.23 14.57
N ILE A 211 -7.41 0.37 15.68
CA ILE A 211 -8.79 0.88 15.80
C ILE A 211 -9.03 1.99 14.79
N VAL A 212 -8.12 2.97 14.70
CA VAL A 212 -8.22 4.08 13.75
C VAL A 212 -8.27 3.57 12.31
N VAL A 213 -7.39 2.63 11.96
CA VAL A 213 -7.33 2.07 10.61
C VAL A 213 -8.59 1.27 10.26
N ALA A 214 -9.13 0.49 11.21
CA ALA A 214 -10.39 -0.23 11.03
C ALA A 214 -11.55 0.74 10.75
N LEU A 215 -11.67 1.82 11.54
CA LEU A 215 -12.68 2.85 11.32
C LEU A 215 -12.51 3.56 9.97
N LEU A 216 -11.28 3.90 9.59
CA LEU A 216 -11.00 4.54 8.30
C LEU A 216 -11.25 3.60 7.11
N THR A 217 -11.03 2.29 7.27
CA THR A 217 -11.37 1.29 6.24
C THR A 217 -12.84 1.35 5.89
N VAL A 218 -13.71 1.40 6.91
CA VAL A 218 -15.16 1.53 6.71
C VAL A 218 -15.52 2.91 6.19
N ALA A 219 -14.95 3.97 6.75
CA ALA A 219 -15.25 5.35 6.36
C ALA A 219 -14.90 5.62 4.88
N VAL A 220 -13.71 5.21 4.43
CA VAL A 220 -13.28 5.39 3.02
C VAL A 220 -14.10 4.48 2.09
N TYR A 221 -14.48 3.27 2.51
CA TYR A 221 -15.41 2.44 1.75
C TYR A 221 -16.73 3.17 1.52
N CYS A 222 -17.35 3.69 2.59
CA CYS A 222 -18.60 4.44 2.52
C CYS A 222 -18.43 5.71 1.66
N TYR A 223 -17.33 6.43 1.82
CA TYR A 223 -17.02 7.61 1.02
C TYR A 223 -16.96 7.29 -0.48
N LEU A 224 -16.20 6.27 -0.88
CA LEU A 224 -16.02 5.91 -2.29
C LEU A 224 -17.28 5.30 -2.92
N ARG A 225 -18.17 4.70 -2.12
CA ARG A 225 -19.35 3.98 -2.63
C ARG A 225 -20.63 4.81 -2.60
N TYR A 226 -20.82 5.62 -1.56
CA TYR A 226 -22.11 6.27 -1.30
C TYR A 226 -22.08 7.79 -1.38
N SER A 227 -20.90 8.44 -1.43
CA SER A 227 -20.84 9.89 -1.50
C SER A 227 -20.91 10.40 -2.95
N LYS A 228 -21.41 11.63 -3.12
CA LYS A 228 -21.34 12.37 -4.40
C LYS A 228 -19.92 12.48 -4.92
N GLN A 229 -18.98 12.72 -3.99
CA GLN A 229 -17.56 12.86 -4.33
C GLN A 229 -16.96 11.53 -4.83
N GLY A 230 -17.34 10.40 -4.22
CA GLY A 230 -16.94 9.06 -4.68
C GLY A 230 -17.48 8.71 -6.07
N TYR A 231 -18.66 9.19 -6.39
CA TYR A 231 -19.23 9.10 -7.75
C TYR A 231 -18.42 9.95 -8.74
N GLU A 232 -18.15 11.23 -8.44
CA GLU A 232 -17.34 12.10 -9.30
C GLU A 232 -15.95 11.51 -9.57
N ILE A 233 -15.28 10.94 -8.54
CA ILE A 233 -14.01 10.21 -8.67
C ILE A 233 -14.13 9.05 -9.66
N ALA A 234 -15.20 8.27 -9.59
CA ALA A 234 -15.40 7.13 -10.48
C ALA A 234 -15.63 7.58 -11.93
N VAL A 235 -16.45 8.61 -12.15
CA VAL A 235 -16.74 9.16 -13.50
C VAL A 235 -15.49 9.74 -14.15
N VAL A 236 -14.70 10.54 -13.40
CA VAL A 236 -13.40 11.06 -13.88
C VAL A 236 -12.46 9.93 -14.24
N GLY A 237 -12.43 8.87 -13.42
CA GLY A 237 -11.60 7.68 -13.64
C GLY A 237 -12.02 6.86 -14.87
N GLU A 238 -13.29 6.87 -15.28
CA GLU A 238 -13.71 6.21 -16.51
C GLU A 238 -13.33 7.03 -17.74
N SER A 239 -13.67 8.33 -17.75
CA SER A 239 -13.34 9.25 -18.83
C SER A 239 -13.44 10.70 -18.37
N GLU A 240 -12.33 11.44 -18.47
CA GLU A 240 -12.30 12.88 -18.18
C GLU A 240 -13.24 13.67 -19.09
N ASN A 241 -13.35 13.28 -20.37
CA ASN A 241 -14.24 13.95 -21.32
C ASN A 241 -15.70 13.74 -20.92
N THR A 242 -16.10 12.52 -20.57
CA THR A 242 -17.46 12.23 -20.10
C THR A 242 -17.77 13.02 -18.82
N ALA A 243 -16.81 13.11 -17.89
CA ALA A 243 -16.97 13.91 -16.68
C ALA A 243 -17.23 15.40 -17.00
N ARG A 244 -16.49 15.97 -17.96
CA ARG A 244 -16.69 17.38 -18.41
C ARG A 244 -18.04 17.58 -19.04
N TYR A 245 -18.51 16.66 -19.89
CA TYR A 245 -19.85 16.72 -20.48
C TYR A 245 -20.96 16.64 -19.41
N ALA A 246 -20.73 15.92 -18.33
CA ALA A 246 -21.64 15.84 -17.19
C ALA A 246 -21.55 17.06 -16.25
N GLY A 247 -20.78 18.09 -16.59
CA GLY A 247 -20.61 19.32 -15.79
C GLY A 247 -19.68 19.17 -14.58
N ILE A 248 -18.91 18.06 -14.51
CA ILE A 248 -17.96 17.83 -13.41
C ILE A 248 -16.64 18.58 -13.69
N ASN A 249 -16.20 19.37 -12.74
CA ASN A 249 -14.92 20.07 -12.84
C ASN A 249 -13.77 19.09 -12.49
N VAL A 250 -13.15 18.50 -13.52
CA VAL A 250 -12.09 17.49 -13.40
C VAL A 250 -10.92 18.00 -12.57
N GLY A 251 -10.45 19.24 -12.80
CA GLY A 251 -9.33 19.81 -12.04
C GLY A 251 -9.63 19.91 -10.55
N HIS A 252 -10.85 20.32 -10.19
CA HIS A 252 -11.27 20.38 -8.78
C HIS A 252 -11.33 18.97 -8.15
N VAL A 253 -11.83 17.98 -8.88
CA VAL A 253 -11.88 16.58 -8.40
C VAL A 253 -10.48 16.04 -8.17
N ILE A 254 -9.53 16.30 -9.10
CA ILE A 254 -8.12 15.88 -8.96
C ILE A 254 -7.52 16.45 -7.68
N VAL A 255 -7.58 17.77 -7.52
CA VAL A 255 -6.96 18.46 -6.38
C VAL A 255 -7.56 18.00 -5.05
N ARG A 256 -8.89 17.98 -4.94
CA ARG A 256 -9.58 17.54 -3.72
C ARG A 256 -9.25 16.08 -3.35
N THR A 257 -9.22 15.19 -4.34
CA THR A 257 -8.95 13.77 -4.12
C THR A 257 -7.51 13.55 -3.65
N MET A 258 -6.56 14.29 -4.21
CA MET A 258 -5.16 14.21 -3.81
C MET A 258 -4.88 14.84 -2.45
N ILE A 259 -5.59 15.92 -2.08
CA ILE A 259 -5.56 16.46 -0.71
C ILE A 259 -6.04 15.41 0.27
N LEU A 260 -7.16 14.72 0.00
CA LEU A 260 -7.66 13.63 0.84
C LEU A 260 -6.68 12.48 0.94
N SER A 261 -6.12 12.02 -0.19
CA SER A 261 -5.11 10.96 -0.23
C SER A 261 -3.87 11.32 0.59
N GLY A 262 -3.35 12.54 0.38
CA GLY A 262 -2.19 13.05 1.13
C GLY A 262 -2.48 13.22 2.63
N ALA A 263 -3.67 13.68 3.00
CA ALA A 263 -4.12 13.80 4.39
C ALA A 263 -4.13 12.45 5.11
N LEU A 264 -4.64 11.40 4.46
CA LEU A 264 -4.65 10.04 5.00
C LEU A 264 -3.23 9.44 5.09
N CYS A 265 -2.37 9.70 4.11
CA CYS A 265 -0.95 9.34 4.18
C CYS A 265 -0.24 10.10 5.32
N GLY A 266 -0.51 11.39 5.50
CA GLY A 266 0.00 12.17 6.62
C GLY A 266 -0.45 11.61 7.97
N LEU A 267 -1.73 11.26 8.08
CA LEU A 267 -2.26 10.58 9.26
C LEU A 267 -1.54 9.25 9.54
N THR A 268 -1.13 8.50 8.50
CA THR A 268 -0.29 7.31 8.69
C THR A 268 1.03 7.67 9.36
N GLY A 269 1.66 8.77 8.94
CA GLY A 269 2.88 9.28 9.58
C GLY A 269 2.69 9.59 11.07
N PHE A 270 1.56 10.22 11.44
CA PHE A 270 1.19 10.44 12.85
C PHE A 270 1.07 9.14 13.64
N LEU A 271 0.38 8.14 13.09
CA LEU A 271 0.19 6.84 13.75
C LEU A 271 1.52 6.06 13.89
N ILE A 272 2.41 6.18 12.92
CA ILE A 272 3.74 5.55 12.99
C ILE A 272 4.57 6.21 14.08
N VAL A 273 4.73 7.52 14.05
CA VAL A 273 5.59 8.24 14.99
C VAL A 273 5.01 8.24 16.41
N GLY A 274 3.71 8.43 16.58
CA GLY A 274 3.09 8.46 17.92
C GLY A 274 2.88 7.08 18.54
N GLY A 275 2.47 6.09 17.72
CA GLY A 275 2.01 4.78 18.21
C GLY A 275 2.94 3.61 17.93
N ARG A 276 3.63 3.59 16.78
CA ARG A 276 4.44 2.45 16.35
C ARG A 276 5.90 2.56 16.78
N ASP A 277 6.61 3.60 16.34
CA ASP A 277 8.08 3.66 16.40
C ASP A 277 8.61 4.66 17.46
N GLN A 278 7.85 5.69 17.76
CA GLN A 278 8.22 6.82 18.64
C GLN A 278 9.50 7.53 18.19
N THR A 279 9.83 7.43 16.91
CA THR A 279 11.01 8.03 16.28
C THR A 279 10.72 8.32 14.80
N ILE A 280 11.65 9.00 14.16
CA ILE A 280 11.62 9.25 12.73
C ILE A 280 12.98 8.96 12.10
N SER A 281 12.95 8.41 10.90
CA SER A 281 14.12 8.18 10.03
C SER A 281 13.69 8.30 8.57
N THR A 282 14.65 8.30 7.66
CA THR A 282 14.37 8.24 6.22
C THR A 282 13.64 6.96 5.81
N GLY A 283 13.76 5.89 6.60
CA GLY A 283 13.09 4.61 6.42
C GLY A 283 11.77 4.46 7.20
N THR A 284 11.22 5.52 7.80
CA THR A 284 9.99 5.43 8.61
C THR A 284 8.78 4.89 7.83
N ALA A 285 8.63 5.23 6.57
CA ALA A 285 7.59 4.68 5.72
C ALA A 285 7.90 3.25 5.23
N GLY A 286 9.20 2.84 5.21
CA GLY A 286 9.66 1.47 5.01
C GLY A 286 9.36 0.89 3.63
N GLY A 287 9.19 1.71 2.58
CA GLY A 287 8.78 1.25 1.26
C GLY A 287 7.29 0.87 1.16
N ASN A 288 6.55 1.00 2.26
CA ASN A 288 5.12 0.67 2.30
C ASN A 288 4.30 1.50 1.30
N GLY A 289 4.76 2.69 0.92
CA GLY A 289 4.14 3.50 -0.12
C GLY A 289 4.08 2.78 -1.46
N PHE A 290 5.15 2.08 -1.86
CA PHE A 290 5.20 1.29 -3.10
C PHE A 290 4.42 -0.01 -2.97
N THR A 291 4.56 -0.74 -1.86
CA THR A 291 3.80 -1.97 -1.59
C THR A 291 2.29 -1.70 -1.57
N ALA A 292 1.87 -0.58 -1.02
CA ALA A 292 0.47 -0.17 -0.98
C ALA A 292 -0.15 0.07 -2.37
N ILE A 293 0.66 0.43 -3.39
CA ILE A 293 0.20 0.50 -4.79
C ILE A 293 -0.24 -0.90 -5.25
N ILE A 294 0.56 -1.92 -4.98
CA ILE A 294 0.24 -3.32 -5.33
C ILE A 294 -1.05 -3.75 -4.62
N VAL A 295 -1.19 -3.44 -3.33
CA VAL A 295 -2.40 -3.72 -2.54
C VAL A 295 -3.63 -3.06 -3.17
N ALA A 296 -3.54 -1.77 -3.52
CA ALA A 296 -4.66 -1.02 -4.06
C ALA A 296 -5.14 -1.58 -5.41
N TRP A 297 -4.21 -1.92 -6.30
CA TRP A 297 -4.52 -2.48 -7.61
C TRP A 297 -5.07 -3.90 -7.52
N LEU A 298 -4.47 -4.75 -6.71
CA LEU A 298 -4.90 -6.14 -6.56
C LEU A 298 -6.29 -6.21 -5.91
N ALA A 299 -6.59 -5.28 -4.99
CA ALA A 299 -7.90 -5.14 -4.36
C ALA A 299 -8.96 -4.48 -5.24
N LYS A 300 -8.61 -4.00 -6.44
CA LYS A 300 -9.52 -3.24 -7.32
C LYS A 300 -10.19 -2.07 -6.56
N PHE A 301 -9.42 -1.41 -5.72
CA PHE A 301 -9.82 -0.25 -4.90
C PHE A 301 -10.94 -0.53 -3.87
N ASN A 302 -11.19 -1.80 -3.54
CA ASN A 302 -12.10 -2.18 -2.46
C ASN A 302 -11.33 -2.26 -1.14
N THR A 303 -11.68 -1.43 -0.16
CA THR A 303 -10.92 -1.30 1.09
C THR A 303 -10.94 -2.56 1.96
N PHE A 304 -12.01 -3.36 1.94
CA PHE A 304 -12.04 -4.64 2.66
C PHE A 304 -11.14 -5.68 2.00
N THR A 305 -11.12 -5.73 0.67
CA THR A 305 -10.19 -6.60 -0.06
C THR A 305 -8.75 -6.15 0.16
N MET A 306 -8.49 -4.84 0.30
CA MET A 306 -7.18 -4.31 0.67
C MET A 306 -6.71 -4.85 2.02
N ALA A 307 -7.59 -4.93 3.02
CA ALA A 307 -7.25 -5.48 4.33
C ALA A 307 -6.75 -6.93 4.23
N LEU A 308 -7.44 -7.76 3.43
CA LEU A 308 -7.06 -9.14 3.22
C LEU A 308 -5.71 -9.26 2.47
N ILE A 309 -5.50 -8.45 1.44
CA ILE A 309 -4.26 -8.48 0.66
C ILE A 309 -3.09 -7.92 1.48
N SER A 310 -3.29 -6.82 2.22
CA SER A 310 -2.27 -6.29 3.13
C SER A 310 -1.87 -7.32 4.19
N PHE A 311 -2.84 -8.05 4.74
CA PHE A 311 -2.54 -9.14 5.68
C PHE A 311 -1.70 -10.23 5.04
N LEU A 312 -2.04 -10.63 3.81
CA LEU A 312 -1.26 -11.63 3.07
C LEU A 312 0.17 -11.18 2.84
N LEU A 313 0.38 -9.92 2.40
CA LEU A 313 1.73 -9.39 2.17
C LEU A 313 2.55 -9.30 3.46
N ILE A 314 1.96 -8.84 4.56
CA ILE A 314 2.63 -8.81 5.86
C ILE A 314 2.94 -10.23 6.35
N PHE A 315 2.03 -11.19 6.13
CA PHE A 315 2.27 -12.60 6.43
C PHE A 315 3.50 -13.13 5.67
N LEU A 316 3.61 -12.85 4.38
CA LEU A 316 4.76 -13.26 3.56
C LEU A 316 6.05 -12.58 4.03
N GLU A 317 6.03 -11.28 4.28
CA GLU A 317 7.18 -10.52 4.78
C GLU A 317 7.70 -11.05 6.13
N LYS A 318 6.80 -11.26 7.11
CA LYS A 318 7.17 -11.80 8.43
C LYS A 318 7.62 -13.25 8.33
N GLY A 319 6.99 -14.04 7.48
CA GLY A 319 7.38 -15.41 7.21
C GLY A 319 8.77 -15.50 6.58
N ALA A 320 9.06 -14.66 5.59
CA ALA A 320 10.37 -14.57 4.94
C ALA A 320 11.47 -14.18 5.96
N GLY A 321 11.24 -13.16 6.76
CA GLY A 321 12.18 -12.77 7.82
C GLY A 321 12.45 -13.86 8.86
N GLU A 322 11.43 -14.65 9.22
CA GLU A 322 11.62 -15.78 10.13
C GLU A 322 12.42 -16.91 9.48
N ILE A 323 12.19 -17.21 8.19
CA ILE A 323 12.97 -18.19 7.44
C ILE A 323 14.45 -17.75 7.39
N ALA A 324 14.72 -16.50 7.04
CA ALA A 324 16.08 -15.96 7.00
C ALA A 324 16.79 -16.14 8.35
N SER A 325 16.11 -15.79 9.43
CA SER A 325 16.64 -15.87 10.78
C SER A 325 16.85 -17.32 11.26
N ALA A 326 15.86 -18.21 11.03
CA ALA A 326 15.89 -19.58 11.54
C ALA A 326 16.90 -20.48 10.82
N TYR A 327 17.09 -20.25 9.53
CA TYR A 327 18.01 -21.04 8.69
C TYR A 327 19.30 -20.34 8.32
N HIS A 328 19.55 -19.13 8.89
CA HIS A 328 20.72 -18.32 8.57
C HIS A 328 20.90 -18.05 7.07
N LEU A 329 19.77 -17.95 6.36
CA LEU A 329 19.77 -17.63 4.94
C LEU A 329 20.00 -16.12 4.75
N ASN A 330 20.49 -15.79 3.56
CA ASN A 330 20.52 -14.40 3.14
C ASN A 330 19.06 -13.89 2.97
N ASP A 331 18.80 -12.66 3.39
CA ASP A 331 17.49 -12.00 3.24
C ASP A 331 16.94 -12.13 1.81
N TYR A 332 17.80 -12.04 0.80
CA TYR A 332 17.40 -12.19 -0.61
C TYR A 332 16.78 -13.56 -0.93
N ALA A 333 17.27 -14.64 -0.34
CA ALA A 333 16.69 -15.97 -0.57
C ALA A 333 15.26 -16.06 -0.01
N SER A 334 15.04 -15.46 1.15
CA SER A 334 13.72 -15.38 1.79
C SER A 334 12.76 -14.48 1.01
N ASP A 335 13.25 -13.38 0.47
CA ASP A 335 12.47 -12.48 -0.38
C ASP A 335 12.07 -13.14 -1.70
N ILE A 336 12.93 -14.01 -2.27
CA ILE A 336 12.59 -14.80 -3.47
C ILE A 336 11.44 -15.76 -3.16
N ILE A 337 11.44 -16.44 -2.01
CA ILE A 337 10.35 -17.32 -1.57
C ILE A 337 9.03 -16.53 -1.53
N ALA A 338 9.02 -15.38 -0.83
CA ALA A 338 7.84 -14.53 -0.78
C ALA A 338 7.43 -14.02 -2.18
N GLY A 339 8.42 -13.68 -3.01
CA GLY A 339 8.22 -13.19 -4.39
C GLY A 339 7.59 -14.23 -5.32
N ILE A 340 7.99 -15.49 -5.23
CA ILE A 340 7.40 -16.60 -6.01
C ILE A 340 5.91 -16.73 -5.66
N ILE A 341 5.57 -16.76 -4.37
CA ILE A 341 4.18 -16.88 -3.93
C ILE A 341 3.36 -15.69 -4.46
N LEU A 342 3.89 -14.48 -4.31
CA LEU A 342 3.23 -13.26 -4.79
C LEU A 342 3.03 -13.27 -6.31
N PHE A 343 4.03 -13.71 -7.08
CA PHE A 343 3.96 -13.82 -8.53
C PHE A 343 2.80 -14.72 -9.00
N PHE A 344 2.64 -15.90 -8.40
CA PHE A 344 1.54 -16.80 -8.75
C PHE A 344 0.18 -16.24 -8.34
N ILE A 345 0.10 -15.55 -7.20
CA ILE A 345 -1.15 -14.89 -6.75
C ILE A 345 -1.54 -13.78 -7.73
N LEU A 346 -0.59 -12.93 -8.14
CA LEU A 346 -0.81 -11.91 -9.16
C LEU A 346 -1.18 -12.52 -10.51
N GLY A 347 -0.48 -13.60 -10.92
CA GLY A 347 -0.77 -14.34 -12.14
C GLY A 347 -2.18 -14.90 -12.16
N SER A 348 -2.74 -15.31 -11.03
CA SER A 348 -4.11 -15.79 -10.94
C SER A 348 -5.15 -14.75 -11.36
N GLU A 349 -4.92 -13.46 -11.06
CA GLU A 349 -5.82 -12.38 -11.48
C GLU A 349 -5.85 -12.21 -13.00
N PHE A 350 -4.72 -12.47 -13.68
CA PHE A 350 -4.71 -12.50 -15.14
C PHE A 350 -5.67 -13.56 -15.69
N PHE A 351 -5.60 -14.80 -15.20
CA PHE A 351 -6.47 -15.89 -15.64
C PHE A 351 -7.93 -15.72 -15.22
N ILE A 352 -8.20 -14.95 -14.18
CA ILE A 352 -9.55 -14.58 -13.77
C ILE A 352 -10.14 -13.55 -14.74
N ASN A 353 -9.35 -12.55 -15.17
CA ASN A 353 -9.84 -11.42 -15.96
C ASN A 353 -9.75 -11.67 -17.48
N TYR A 354 -8.88 -12.56 -17.94
CA TYR A 354 -8.64 -12.82 -19.36
C TYR A 354 -8.79 -14.31 -19.68
N LYS A 355 -9.15 -14.62 -20.92
CA LYS A 355 -9.22 -15.97 -21.50
C LYS A 355 -8.19 -16.04 -22.63
N THR A 356 -7.35 -17.03 -22.62
CA THR A 356 -6.47 -17.36 -23.72
C THR A 356 -7.25 -18.23 -24.72
N VAL A 357 -7.33 -17.80 -25.97
CA VAL A 357 -7.97 -18.54 -27.06
C VAL A 357 -6.91 -18.93 -28.06
N LEU A 358 -6.76 -20.24 -28.28
CA LEU A 358 -5.86 -20.79 -29.29
C LEU A 358 -6.55 -20.77 -30.66
N ARG A 359 -5.79 -20.43 -31.71
CA ARG A 359 -6.26 -20.48 -33.09
C ARG A 359 -6.76 -21.91 -33.42
N GLY A 360 -8.02 -22.05 -33.83
CA GLY A 360 -8.65 -23.34 -34.16
C GLY A 360 -9.62 -23.90 -33.09
N TYR A 361 -9.60 -23.42 -31.85
CA TYR A 361 -10.54 -23.88 -30.80
C TYR A 361 -11.79 -22.98 -30.65
N GLY A 362 -11.72 -21.74 -31.19
CA GLY A 362 -12.80 -20.73 -31.05
C GLY A 362 -13.93 -20.83 -32.06
N SER A 363 -13.82 -21.69 -33.10
CA SER A 363 -14.87 -21.77 -34.14
C SER A 363 -16.09 -22.63 -33.74
N LYS A 364 -16.05 -23.35 -32.62
CA LYS A 364 -17.15 -24.20 -32.16
C LYS A 364 -18.09 -23.51 -31.15
N GLU A 365 -17.64 -22.49 -30.42
CA GLU A 365 -18.52 -21.77 -29.45
C GLU A 365 -19.28 -20.58 -30.05
N ALA A 366 -18.94 -20.12 -31.25
CA ALA A 366 -19.68 -19.06 -31.95
C ALA A 366 -20.89 -19.57 -32.75
N LYS A 367 -21.18 -20.86 -32.73
CA LYS A 367 -22.32 -21.51 -33.43
C LYS A 367 -23.29 -22.25 -32.50
N ALA A 368 -23.24 -22.02 -31.19
CA ALA A 368 -24.23 -22.55 -30.24
C ALA A 368 -24.95 -21.42 -29.50
#